data_169aeddc1b1b606a9df98e09f0b9bf9a
#
_entry.id   169aeddc1b1b606a9df98e09f0b9bf9a
#
_cell.length_a   1.000
_cell.length_b   1.000
_cell.length_c   1.000
_cell.angle_alpha   90.00
_cell.angle_beta   90.00
_cell.angle_gamma   90.00
#
_symmetry.space_group_name_H-M   'P 1'
#
loop_
_entity.id
_entity.type
_entity.pdbx_description
1 polymer ?
#
loop_
_entity_poly.entity_id
_entity_poly.type
_entity_poly.pdbx_seq_one_letter_code
_entity_poly.pdbx_strand_id
1 'polypeptide(L)'
;GLRAMQGRLEAEQAGQSKITFHPDLEAASADPLIRQQMLNQEQLFATRRSLLRSDLQSIEESIQGQQGLLQAYSGMLENRRSQLRLINEELGNLRGLVKEGYASRNRQLEMERMVADSSSAIADLLGNTVRAQRSIGELRQRAMSRQQDFRREVETQMAEVAREVLAEE
;
A
#
# COMPACT_ATOMS: atom_id res chain seq x y z
N GLY A 1 -10.30 -35.39 -10.53
CA GLY A 1 -10.63 -34.10 -10.16
C GLY A 1 -10.32 -33.62 -8.77
N LEU A 2 -10.86 -34.24 -7.73
CA LEU A 2 -10.74 -33.74 -6.35
C LEU A 2 -9.31 -33.73 -5.82
N ARG A 3 -8.53 -34.76 -6.11
CA ARG A 3 -7.14 -34.84 -5.63
C ARG A 3 -6.22 -33.85 -6.33
N ALA A 4 -6.46 -33.56 -7.61
CA ALA A 4 -5.70 -32.52 -8.32
C ALA A 4 -6.03 -31.15 -7.74
N MET A 5 -7.29 -30.86 -7.46
CA MET A 5 -7.73 -29.65 -6.81
C MET A 5 -7.16 -29.51 -5.40
N GLN A 6 -7.13 -30.62 -4.65
CA GLN A 6 -6.55 -30.66 -3.30
C GLN A 6 -5.06 -30.24 -3.34
N GLY A 7 -4.30 -30.78 -4.30
CA GLY A 7 -2.89 -30.43 -4.48
C GLY A 7 -2.68 -28.94 -4.74
N ARG A 8 -3.54 -28.34 -5.58
CA ARG A 8 -3.50 -26.89 -5.84
C ARG A 8 -3.78 -26.10 -4.58
N LEU A 9 -4.84 -26.44 -3.87
CA LEU A 9 -5.24 -25.72 -2.67
C LEU A 9 -4.19 -25.80 -1.55
N GLU A 10 -3.58 -26.96 -1.37
CA GLU A 10 -2.48 -27.12 -0.42
C GLU A 10 -1.28 -26.25 -0.77
N ALA A 11 -0.93 -26.15 -2.06
CA ALA A 11 0.15 -25.31 -2.54
C ALA A 11 -0.17 -23.82 -2.33
N GLU A 12 -1.42 -23.40 -2.58
CA GLU A 12 -1.87 -22.04 -2.34
C GLU A 12 -1.85 -21.68 -0.86
N GLN A 13 -2.31 -22.59 0.00
CA GLN A 13 -2.31 -22.39 1.45
C GLN A 13 -0.90 -22.25 2.01
N ALA A 14 0.03 -23.06 1.53
CA ALA A 14 1.42 -23.06 1.98
C ALA A 14 2.29 -21.99 1.31
N GLY A 15 1.74 -21.25 0.34
CA GLY A 15 2.48 -20.23 -0.39
C GLY A 15 3.61 -20.78 -1.26
N GLN A 16 3.46 -21.99 -1.75
CA GLN A 16 4.47 -22.64 -2.58
C GLN A 16 4.48 -22.05 -4.01
N SER A 17 5.58 -22.23 -4.70
CA SER A 17 5.74 -21.79 -6.09
C SER A 17 5.25 -22.81 -7.11
N LYS A 18 5.06 -24.06 -6.70
CA LYS A 18 4.63 -25.17 -7.53
C LYS A 18 3.65 -26.04 -6.75
N ILE A 19 2.79 -26.73 -7.51
CA ILE A 19 1.91 -27.75 -6.94
C ILE A 19 2.72 -29.04 -6.78
N THR A 20 2.59 -29.66 -5.61
CA THR A 20 3.06 -31.03 -5.38
C THR A 20 1.82 -31.92 -5.34
N PHE A 21 1.61 -32.67 -6.42
CA PHE A 21 0.48 -33.59 -6.52
C PHE A 21 0.70 -34.85 -5.68
N HIS A 22 -0.40 -35.47 -5.26
CA HIS A 22 -0.37 -36.72 -4.54
C HIS A 22 0.33 -37.80 -5.39
N PRO A 23 1.16 -38.69 -4.78
CA PRO A 23 1.88 -39.72 -5.53
C PRO A 23 0.99 -40.61 -6.40
N ASP A 24 -0.24 -40.87 -5.97
CA ASP A 24 -1.19 -41.65 -6.75
C ASP A 24 -1.56 -40.98 -8.07
N LEU A 25 -1.66 -39.64 -8.09
CA LEU A 25 -1.91 -38.88 -9.32
C LEU A 25 -0.70 -38.92 -10.25
N GLU A 26 0.49 -38.79 -9.72
CA GLU A 26 1.70 -38.83 -10.51
C GLU A 26 1.89 -40.21 -11.13
N ALA A 27 1.61 -41.27 -10.39
CA ALA A 27 1.63 -42.63 -10.90
C ALA A 27 0.61 -42.85 -12.03
N ALA A 28 -0.52 -42.18 -11.98
CA ALA A 28 -1.60 -42.27 -12.97
C ALA A 28 -1.48 -41.21 -14.09
N SER A 29 -0.43 -40.41 -14.13
CA SER A 29 -0.26 -39.29 -15.08
C SER A 29 -0.13 -39.71 -16.54
N ALA A 30 0.04 -40.98 -16.83
CA ALA A 30 0.00 -41.53 -18.19
C ALA A 30 -1.43 -41.51 -18.78
N ASP A 31 -2.48 -41.54 -17.96
CA ASP A 31 -3.86 -41.39 -18.39
C ASP A 31 -4.09 -39.96 -18.90
N PRO A 32 -4.51 -39.77 -20.16
CA PRO A 32 -4.70 -38.43 -20.72
C PRO A 32 -5.71 -37.58 -19.94
N LEU A 33 -6.74 -38.17 -19.36
CA LEU A 33 -7.77 -37.46 -18.58
C LEU A 33 -7.18 -36.93 -17.30
N ILE A 34 -6.42 -37.73 -16.58
CA ILE A 34 -5.75 -37.34 -15.32
C ILE A 34 -4.70 -36.24 -15.60
N ARG A 35 -3.92 -36.42 -16.65
CA ARG A 35 -2.92 -35.42 -17.07
C ARG A 35 -3.60 -34.08 -17.35
N GLN A 36 -4.75 -34.09 -18.04
CA GLN A 36 -5.48 -32.88 -18.36
C GLN A 36 -5.97 -32.19 -17.09
N GLN A 37 -6.46 -32.92 -16.12
CA GLN A 37 -6.88 -32.37 -14.83
C GLN A 37 -5.72 -31.74 -14.07
N MET A 38 -4.57 -32.39 -14.07
CA MET A 38 -3.36 -31.84 -13.44
C MET A 38 -2.92 -30.55 -14.12
N LEU A 39 -2.91 -30.51 -15.45
CA LEU A 39 -2.54 -29.32 -16.22
C LEU A 39 -3.52 -28.17 -15.95
N ASN A 40 -4.81 -28.45 -15.89
CA ASN A 40 -5.81 -27.44 -15.59
C ASN A 40 -5.58 -26.81 -14.21
N GLN A 41 -5.25 -27.61 -13.22
CA GLN A 41 -4.97 -27.10 -11.88
C GLN A 41 -3.66 -26.32 -11.83
N GLU A 42 -2.64 -26.74 -12.56
CA GLU A 42 -1.38 -25.99 -12.67
C GLU A 42 -1.59 -24.62 -13.32
N GLN A 43 -2.39 -24.56 -14.38
CA GLN A 43 -2.74 -23.29 -15.04
C GLN A 43 -3.53 -22.37 -14.12
N LEU A 44 -4.53 -22.91 -13.44
CA LEU A 44 -5.33 -22.14 -12.49
C LEU A 44 -4.47 -21.63 -11.34
N PHE A 45 -3.61 -22.47 -10.80
CA PHE A 45 -2.65 -22.08 -9.75
C PHE A 45 -1.76 -20.92 -10.20
N ALA A 46 -1.17 -21.03 -11.40
CA ALA A 46 -0.29 -19.98 -11.93
C ALA A 46 -1.04 -18.67 -12.16
N THR A 47 -2.25 -18.74 -12.71
CA THR A 47 -3.08 -17.55 -12.95
C THR A 47 -3.47 -16.87 -11.65
N ARG A 48 -3.94 -17.63 -10.68
CA ARG A 48 -4.36 -17.09 -9.36
C ARG A 48 -3.20 -16.47 -8.61
N ARG A 49 -2.03 -17.15 -8.63
CA ARG A 49 -0.82 -16.65 -8.00
C ARG A 49 -0.34 -15.36 -8.64
N SER A 50 -0.33 -15.32 -9.97
CA SER A 50 0.07 -14.15 -10.74
C SER A 50 -0.86 -12.96 -10.49
N LEU A 51 -2.17 -13.20 -10.44
CA LEU A 51 -3.17 -12.16 -10.16
C LEU A 51 -3.00 -11.56 -8.77
N LEU A 52 -2.85 -12.41 -7.75
CA LEU A 52 -2.62 -11.94 -6.38
C LEU A 52 -1.35 -11.11 -6.28
N ARG A 53 -0.25 -11.62 -6.86
CA ARG A 53 1.03 -10.92 -6.88
C ARG A 53 0.92 -9.57 -7.56
N SER A 54 0.23 -9.52 -8.71
CA SER A 54 0.03 -8.28 -9.47
C SER A 54 -0.79 -7.26 -8.67
N ASP A 55 -1.86 -7.70 -8.00
CA ASP A 55 -2.68 -6.83 -7.16
C ASP A 55 -1.87 -6.24 -6.00
N LEU A 56 -1.11 -7.08 -5.31
CA LEU A 56 -0.28 -6.64 -4.18
C LEU A 56 0.85 -5.72 -4.63
N GLN A 57 1.44 -5.99 -5.79
CA GLN A 57 2.49 -5.13 -6.35
C GLN A 57 1.94 -3.76 -6.72
N SER A 58 0.76 -3.70 -7.33
CA SER A 58 0.09 -2.44 -7.67
C SER A 58 -0.15 -1.59 -6.42
N ILE A 59 -0.60 -2.23 -5.34
CA ILE A 59 -0.82 -1.54 -4.05
C ILE A 59 0.52 -1.04 -3.50
N GLU A 60 1.57 -1.86 -3.53
CA GLU A 60 2.90 -1.48 -3.04
C GLU A 60 3.46 -0.29 -3.81
N GLU A 61 3.30 -0.26 -5.12
CA GLU A 61 3.73 0.88 -5.96
C GLU A 61 2.98 2.16 -5.56
N SER A 62 1.68 2.04 -5.26
CA SER A 62 0.89 3.18 -4.78
C SER A 62 1.37 3.67 -3.41
N ILE A 63 1.74 2.75 -2.51
CA ILE A 63 2.32 3.09 -1.21
C ILE A 63 3.63 3.86 -1.40
N GLN A 64 4.51 3.37 -2.26
CA GLN A 64 5.79 4.02 -2.56
C GLN A 64 5.57 5.43 -3.13
N GLY A 65 4.57 5.61 -3.98
CA GLY A 65 4.21 6.92 -4.51
C GLY A 65 3.80 7.88 -3.40
N GLN A 66 2.98 7.42 -2.45
CA GLN A 66 2.57 8.24 -1.30
C GLN A 66 3.74 8.54 -0.36
N GLN A 67 4.64 7.59 -0.17
CA GLN A 67 5.87 7.79 0.63
C GLN A 67 6.77 8.85 -0.02
N GLY A 68 6.86 8.87 -1.35
CA GLY A 68 7.57 9.91 -2.08
C GLY A 68 6.97 11.30 -1.86
N LEU A 69 5.63 11.40 -1.84
CA LEU A 69 4.93 12.64 -1.51
C LEU A 69 5.22 13.10 -0.09
N LEU A 70 5.23 12.18 0.88
CA LEU A 70 5.56 12.52 2.26
C LEU A 70 6.97 13.10 2.39
N GLN A 71 7.92 12.52 1.68
CA GLN A 71 9.28 13.01 1.66
C GLN A 71 9.36 14.41 1.06
N ALA A 72 8.65 14.65 -0.03
CA ALA A 72 8.58 15.98 -0.67
C ALA A 72 7.94 17.01 0.27
N TYR A 73 6.85 16.67 0.94
CA TYR A 73 6.20 17.56 1.91
C TYR A 73 7.10 17.87 3.10
N SER A 74 7.85 16.88 3.58
CA SER A 74 8.83 17.07 4.66
C SER A 74 9.90 18.12 4.27
N GLY A 75 10.43 18.02 3.04
CA GLY A 75 11.39 18.99 2.52
C GLY A 75 10.79 20.39 2.38
N MET A 76 9.57 20.48 1.85
CA MET A 76 8.85 21.75 1.73
C MET A 76 8.58 22.39 3.09
N LEU A 77 8.18 21.59 4.08
CA LEU A 77 7.94 22.07 5.44
C LEU A 77 9.22 22.64 6.05
N GLU A 78 10.32 21.95 5.91
CA GLU A 78 11.61 22.41 6.43
C GLU A 78 11.99 23.76 5.82
N ASN A 79 11.86 23.89 4.50
CA ASN A 79 12.11 25.15 3.80
C ASN A 79 11.18 26.27 4.25
N ARG A 80 9.88 26.00 4.35
CA ARG A 80 8.90 27.00 4.78
C ARG A 80 9.14 27.45 6.21
N ARG A 81 9.47 26.52 7.10
CA ARG A 81 9.79 26.84 8.50
C ARG A 81 11.05 27.69 8.60
N SER A 82 12.07 27.41 7.78
CA SER A 82 13.29 28.21 7.73
C SER A 82 13.00 29.62 7.24
N GLN A 83 12.20 29.77 6.19
CA GLN A 83 11.76 31.08 5.68
C GLN A 83 10.99 31.85 6.74
N LEU A 84 10.07 31.17 7.44
CA LEU A 84 9.27 31.80 8.49
C LEU A 84 10.14 32.31 9.64
N ARG A 85 11.15 31.54 10.04
CA ARG A 85 12.11 31.99 11.10
C ARG A 85 12.82 33.27 10.67
N LEU A 86 13.29 33.32 9.42
CA LEU A 86 13.96 34.50 8.89
C LEU A 86 13.04 35.71 8.81
N ILE A 87 11.82 35.53 8.34
CA ILE A 87 10.82 36.62 8.25
C ILE A 87 10.48 37.12 9.65
N ASN A 88 10.29 36.22 10.62
CA ASN A 88 10.01 36.59 12.01
C ASN A 88 11.16 37.38 12.64
N GLU A 89 12.40 37.01 12.35
CA GLU A 89 13.58 37.72 12.80
C GLU A 89 13.61 39.15 12.21
N GLU A 90 13.41 39.27 10.88
CA GLU A 90 13.34 40.57 10.21
C GLU A 90 12.19 41.42 10.76
N LEU A 91 11.01 40.80 10.98
CA LEU A 91 9.86 41.49 11.54
C LEU A 91 10.14 42.03 12.94
N GLY A 92 10.81 41.22 13.78
CA GLY A 92 11.21 41.67 15.13
C GLY A 92 12.10 42.91 15.05
N ASN A 93 13.08 42.91 14.15
CA ASN A 93 13.97 44.06 13.95
C ASN A 93 13.19 45.27 13.39
N LEU A 94 12.28 45.04 12.44
CA LEU A 94 11.47 46.07 11.82
C LEU A 94 10.52 46.74 12.83
N ARG A 95 9.93 45.99 13.73
CA ARG A 95 9.06 46.51 14.79
C ARG A 95 9.79 47.49 15.66
N GLY A 96 11.03 47.21 15.99
CA GLY A 96 11.88 48.13 16.75
C GLY A 96 12.13 49.45 15.99
N LEU A 97 12.45 49.34 14.66
CA LEU A 97 12.65 50.51 13.83
C LEU A 97 11.39 51.35 13.63
N VAL A 98 10.23 50.71 13.51
CA VAL A 98 8.94 51.45 13.39
C VAL A 98 8.63 52.18 14.70
N LYS A 99 8.85 51.53 15.84
CA LYS A 99 8.65 52.12 17.14
C LYS A 99 9.52 53.38 17.34
N GLU A 100 10.77 53.35 16.83
CA GLU A 100 11.70 54.50 16.94
C GLU A 100 11.52 55.51 15.82
N GLY A 101 10.61 55.30 14.89
CA GLY A 101 10.30 56.23 13.81
C GLY A 101 11.19 56.11 12.57
N TYR A 102 12.05 55.10 12.48
CA TYR A 102 13.01 54.90 11.37
C TYR A 102 12.44 54.08 10.21
N ALA A 103 11.25 53.43 10.41
CA ALA A 103 10.60 52.66 9.35
C ALA A 103 9.11 52.86 9.37
N SER A 104 8.41 52.62 8.26
CA SER A 104 6.98 52.82 8.12
C SER A 104 6.17 51.63 8.70
N ARG A 105 4.99 51.99 9.25
CA ARG A 105 4.04 50.96 9.70
C ARG A 105 3.53 50.10 8.54
N ASN A 106 3.40 50.67 7.35
CA ASN A 106 3.01 49.92 6.14
C ASN A 106 3.97 48.77 5.85
N ARG A 107 5.27 49.03 5.99
CA ARG A 107 6.30 47.98 5.82
C ARG A 107 6.13 46.85 6.83
N GLN A 108 5.84 47.21 8.08
CA GLN A 108 5.57 46.23 9.12
C GLN A 108 4.36 45.36 8.79
N LEU A 109 3.26 45.99 8.32
CA LEU A 109 2.03 45.26 7.96
C LEU A 109 2.24 44.33 6.78
N GLU A 110 3.03 44.73 5.77
CA GLU A 110 3.41 43.87 4.64
C GLU A 110 4.14 42.63 5.15
N MET A 111 5.09 42.81 6.05
CA MET A 111 5.88 41.71 6.60
C MET A 111 5.03 40.79 7.48
N GLU A 112 4.08 41.33 8.22
CA GLU A 112 3.11 40.57 9.00
C GLU A 112 2.21 39.71 8.10
N ARG A 113 1.84 40.21 6.90
CA ARG A 113 1.12 39.41 5.90
C ARG A 113 1.96 38.26 5.39
N MET A 114 3.27 38.51 5.14
CA MET A 114 4.20 37.46 4.71
C MET A 114 4.27 36.33 5.75
N VAL A 115 4.30 36.69 7.05
CA VAL A 115 4.27 35.71 8.14
C VAL A 115 2.97 34.91 8.10
N ALA A 116 1.83 35.57 7.96
CA ALA A 116 0.53 34.90 7.89
C ALA A 116 0.44 33.96 6.69
N ASP A 117 0.87 34.40 5.51
CA ASP A 117 0.88 33.60 4.29
C ASP A 117 1.79 32.37 4.45
N SER A 118 2.96 32.56 5.03
CA SER A 118 3.90 31.47 5.27
C SER A 118 3.33 30.45 6.28
N SER A 119 2.66 30.92 7.34
CA SER A 119 2.00 30.08 8.32
C SER A 119 0.87 29.26 7.69
N SER A 120 0.08 29.88 6.79
CA SER A 120 -0.97 29.19 6.05
C SER A 120 -0.41 28.12 5.14
N ALA A 121 0.69 28.40 4.44
CA ALA A 121 1.36 27.42 3.58
C ALA A 121 1.86 26.23 4.40
N ILE A 122 2.39 26.44 5.60
CA ILE A 122 2.83 25.38 6.51
C ILE A 122 1.63 24.53 6.94
N ALA A 123 0.50 25.16 7.31
CA ALA A 123 -0.72 24.45 7.70
C ALA A 123 -1.24 23.55 6.56
N ASP A 124 -1.21 24.05 5.31
CA ASP A 124 -1.62 23.29 4.14
C ASP A 124 -0.71 22.06 3.92
N LEU A 125 0.61 22.24 4.06
CA LEU A 125 1.56 21.16 3.96
C LEU A 125 1.37 20.09 5.03
N LEU A 126 1.07 20.52 6.27
CA LEU A 126 0.76 19.59 7.36
C LEU A 126 -0.51 18.81 7.06
N GLY A 127 -1.54 19.45 6.52
CA GLY A 127 -2.77 18.80 6.09
C GLY A 127 -2.52 17.76 4.98
N ASN A 128 -1.71 18.12 4.00
CA ASN A 128 -1.32 17.20 2.92
C ASN A 128 -0.54 16.01 3.45
N THR A 129 0.35 16.23 4.42
CA THR A 129 1.10 15.17 5.08
C THR A 129 0.18 14.17 5.76
N VAL A 130 -0.81 14.66 6.50
CA VAL A 130 -1.80 13.79 7.17
C VAL A 130 -2.59 12.99 6.15
N ARG A 131 -3.02 13.61 5.06
CA ARG A 131 -3.76 12.91 3.98
C ARG A 131 -2.92 11.80 3.34
N ALA A 132 -1.65 12.07 3.06
CA ALA A 132 -0.76 11.07 2.47
C ALA A 132 -0.51 9.90 3.44
N GLN A 133 -0.34 10.17 4.73
CA GLN A 133 -0.20 9.13 5.76
C GLN A 133 -1.46 8.27 5.85
N ARG A 134 -2.64 8.89 5.78
CA ARG A 134 -3.91 8.16 5.78
C ARG A 134 -4.03 7.26 4.55
N SER A 135 -3.67 7.78 3.36
CA SER A 135 -3.67 6.99 2.14
C SER A 135 -2.79 5.75 2.24
N ILE A 136 -1.61 5.88 2.83
CA ILE A 136 -0.70 4.76 3.07
C ILE A 136 -1.37 3.72 3.97
N GLY A 137 -2.00 4.17 5.06
CA GLY A 137 -2.73 3.28 5.97
C GLY A 137 -3.85 2.53 5.28
N GLU A 138 -4.63 3.20 4.45
CA GLU A 138 -5.72 2.60 3.67
C GLU A 138 -5.19 1.58 2.66
N LEU A 139 -4.09 1.90 1.98
CA LEU A 139 -3.46 0.99 1.03
C LEU A 139 -2.91 -0.26 1.70
N ARG A 140 -2.27 -0.12 2.86
CA ARG A 140 -1.79 -1.27 3.65
C ARG A 140 -2.95 -2.15 4.09
N GLN A 141 -4.06 -1.55 4.52
CA GLN A 141 -5.26 -2.29 4.88
C GLN A 141 -5.84 -3.04 3.68
N ARG A 142 -5.84 -2.42 2.51
CA ARG A 142 -6.30 -3.06 1.27
C ARG A 142 -5.42 -4.28 0.92
N ALA A 143 -4.10 -4.17 1.07
CA ALA A 143 -3.19 -5.28 0.83
C ALA A 143 -3.47 -6.44 1.78
N MET A 144 -3.67 -6.14 3.07
CA MET A 144 -4.02 -7.16 4.07
C MET A 144 -5.35 -7.84 3.75
N SER A 145 -6.37 -7.06 3.39
CA SER A 145 -7.69 -7.59 3.03
C SER A 145 -7.61 -8.49 1.80
N ARG A 146 -6.82 -8.10 0.80
CA ARG A 146 -6.63 -8.91 -0.41
C ARG A 146 -5.99 -10.27 -0.08
N GLN A 147 -4.98 -10.28 0.80
CA GLN A 147 -4.33 -11.51 1.25
C GLN A 147 -5.26 -12.39 2.08
N GLN A 148 -6.03 -11.78 2.97
CA GLN A 148 -6.99 -12.51 3.81
C GLN A 148 -8.13 -13.09 2.99
N ASP A 149 -8.63 -12.38 1.99
CA ASP A 149 -9.68 -12.87 1.09
C ASP A 149 -9.19 -14.10 0.31
N PHE A 150 -7.97 -14.04 -0.20
CA PHE A 150 -7.36 -15.17 -0.89
C PHE A 150 -7.25 -16.38 0.03
N ARG A 151 -6.74 -16.19 1.24
CA ARG A 151 -6.60 -17.26 2.24
C ARG A 151 -7.95 -17.86 2.63
N ARG A 152 -8.95 -17.01 2.84
CA ARG A 152 -10.31 -17.47 3.19
C ARG A 152 -10.93 -18.29 2.07
N GLU A 153 -10.77 -17.87 0.83
CA GLU A 153 -11.25 -18.59 -0.34
C GLU A 153 -10.61 -19.98 -0.42
N VAL A 154 -9.28 -20.06 -0.24
CA VAL A 154 -8.55 -21.32 -0.23
C VAL A 154 -9.05 -22.23 0.91
N GLU A 155 -9.19 -21.72 2.12
CA GLU A 155 -9.67 -22.48 3.27
C GLU A 155 -11.10 -23.01 3.07
N THR A 156 -11.98 -22.20 2.50
CA THR A 156 -13.35 -22.60 2.20
C THR A 156 -13.37 -23.73 1.19
N GLN A 157 -12.60 -23.62 0.11
CA GLN A 157 -12.52 -24.66 -0.91
C GLN A 157 -11.88 -25.94 -0.37
N MET A 158 -10.86 -25.83 0.48
CA MET A 158 -10.25 -26.98 1.12
C MET A 158 -11.24 -27.75 1.99
N ALA A 159 -12.08 -27.04 2.75
CA ALA A 159 -13.13 -27.68 3.57
C ALA A 159 -14.15 -28.42 2.71
N GLU A 160 -14.54 -27.83 1.56
CA GLU A 160 -15.44 -28.48 0.61
C GLU A 160 -14.83 -29.75 0.01
N VAL A 161 -13.58 -29.67 -0.44
CA VAL A 161 -12.87 -30.81 -1.01
C VAL A 161 -12.71 -31.92 0.03
N ALA A 162 -12.37 -31.57 1.27
CA ALA A 162 -12.23 -32.55 2.35
C ALA A 162 -13.54 -33.31 2.59
N ARG A 163 -14.67 -32.62 2.57
CA ARG A 163 -15.99 -33.25 2.72
C ARG A 163 -16.34 -34.18 1.57
N GLU A 164 -16.05 -33.73 0.34
CA GLU A 164 -16.31 -34.52 -0.86
C GLU A 164 -15.42 -35.76 -0.93
N VAL A 165 -14.16 -35.65 -0.56
CA VAL A 165 -13.23 -36.78 -0.50
C VAL A 165 -13.72 -37.83 0.54
N LEU A 166 -14.18 -37.37 1.71
CA LEU A 166 -14.75 -38.28 2.73
C LEU A 166 -16.02 -38.97 2.23
N ALA A 167 -16.88 -38.28 1.49
CA ALA A 167 -18.11 -38.84 0.95
C ALA A 167 -17.86 -39.93 -0.10
N GLU A 168 -16.72 -39.86 -0.83
CA GLU A 168 -16.31 -40.83 -1.84
C GLU A 168 -15.70 -42.10 -1.22
N GLU A 169 -15.21 -42.01 0.01
CA GLU A 169 -14.70 -43.16 0.76
C GLU A 169 -15.84 -43.96 1.40
#